data_338dbab4104f13019173fdf23030b74a
#
_entry.id   338dbab4104f13019173fdf23030b74a
#
_cell.length_a   1.000
_cell.length_b   1.000
_cell.length_c   1.000
_cell.angle_alpha   90.00
_cell.angle_beta   90.00
_cell.angle_gamma   90.00
#
_symmetry.space_group_name_H-M   'P 1'
#
loop_
_entity.id
_entity.type
_entity.pdbx_description
1 polymer ?
#
loop_
_entity_poly.entity_id
_entity_poly.type
_entity_poly.pdbx_seq_one_letter_code
_entity_poly.pdbx_strand_id
1 'polypeptide(L)'
;MAKSKIIKELANKEVSLEVAFNRLLIIASDLNNDDLINWATNELNGYSKDSKIPKYREGKMGHIVYSGINGRMQVNNQPLPLSIFDKELLDYIKVNYFDQDIATIEQFAFGDNGNIGLDLTDLAGIVHKKTSILCL
;
A
#
# COMPACT_ATOMS: atom_id res chain seq x y z
N MET A 1 10.19 6.90 31.08
CA MET A 1 10.23 8.35 30.73
C MET A 1 10.40 8.59 29.21
N ALA A 2 11.39 7.97 28.56
CA ALA A 2 11.60 8.14 27.12
C ALA A 2 10.39 7.66 26.25
N LYS A 3 9.76 6.53 26.60
CA LYS A 3 8.55 6.03 25.93
C LYS A 3 7.39 7.03 25.92
N SER A 4 7.20 7.72 27.04
CA SER A 4 6.13 8.71 27.19
C SER A 4 6.34 9.94 26.29
N LYS A 5 7.58 10.34 26.06
CA LYS A 5 7.91 11.48 25.20
C LYS A 5 7.65 11.17 23.74
N ILE A 6 8.16 10.05 23.23
CA ILE A 6 7.95 9.62 21.82
C ILE A 6 6.45 9.47 21.52
N ILE A 7 5.70 8.86 22.42
CA ILE A 7 4.25 8.66 22.24
C ILE A 7 3.52 10.01 22.18
N LYS A 8 3.88 10.96 23.04
CA LYS A 8 3.28 12.30 23.02
C LYS A 8 3.62 13.07 21.76
N GLU A 9 4.88 13.05 21.33
CA GLU A 9 5.34 13.72 20.12
C GLU A 9 4.64 13.16 18.86
N LEU A 10 4.46 11.83 18.78
CA LEU A 10 3.70 11.18 17.71
C LEU A 10 2.21 11.56 17.74
N ALA A 11 1.59 11.50 18.92
CA ALA A 11 0.18 11.84 19.09
C ALA A 11 -0.12 13.30 18.72
N ASN A 12 0.83 14.20 19.01
CA ASN A 12 0.74 15.61 18.68
C ASN A 12 1.19 15.94 17.25
N LYS A 13 1.63 14.95 16.46
CA LYS A 13 2.20 15.16 15.13
C LYS A 13 3.43 16.07 15.10
N GLU A 14 4.19 16.10 16.17
CA GLU A 14 5.42 16.89 16.31
C GLU A 14 6.62 16.22 15.61
N VAL A 15 6.55 14.92 15.41
CA VAL A 15 7.56 14.12 14.70
C VAL A 15 6.89 13.22 13.67
N SER A 16 7.58 12.99 12.56
CA SER A 16 7.16 12.02 11.55
C SER A 16 7.36 10.58 12.05
N LEU A 17 6.68 9.63 11.42
CA LEU A 17 6.89 8.21 11.70
C LEU A 17 8.34 7.79 11.40
N GLU A 18 8.94 8.32 10.34
CA GLU A 18 10.34 8.07 9.99
C GLU A 18 11.28 8.45 11.15
N VAL A 19 11.12 9.64 11.72
CA VAL A 19 11.91 10.10 12.88
C VAL A 19 11.68 9.20 14.10
N ALA A 20 10.45 8.79 14.35
CA ALA A 20 10.11 7.90 15.44
C ALA A 20 10.75 6.51 15.29
N PHE A 21 10.73 5.95 14.09
CA PHE A 21 11.37 4.66 13.78
C PHE A 21 12.90 4.71 13.87
N ASN A 22 13.53 5.81 13.44
CA ASN A 22 14.97 6.00 13.63
C ASN A 22 15.35 6.04 15.13
N ARG A 23 14.56 6.73 15.97
CA ARG A 23 14.76 6.70 17.43
C ARG A 23 14.54 5.31 18.02
N LEU A 24 13.53 4.59 17.54
CA LEU A 24 13.27 3.22 17.96
C LEU A 24 14.43 2.29 17.59
N LEU A 25 15.04 2.48 16.44
CA LEU A 25 16.20 1.69 16.00
C LEU A 25 17.40 1.86 16.94
N ILE A 26 17.65 3.07 17.41
CA ILE A 26 18.69 3.34 18.41
C ILE A 26 18.39 2.60 19.72
N ILE A 27 17.17 2.69 20.21
CA ILE A 27 16.75 2.00 21.44
C ILE A 27 16.84 0.48 21.28
N ALA A 28 16.42 -0.06 20.15
CA ALA A 28 16.48 -1.48 19.86
C ALA A 28 17.92 -2.01 19.81
N SER A 29 18.82 -1.19 19.27
CA SER A 29 20.26 -1.48 19.24
C SER A 29 20.85 -1.51 20.64
N ASP A 30 20.52 -0.54 21.47
CA ASP A 30 20.99 -0.49 22.89
C ASP A 30 20.48 -1.69 23.70
N LEU A 31 19.30 -2.20 23.35
CA LEU A 31 18.69 -3.37 23.99
C LEU A 31 19.16 -4.71 23.39
N ASN A 32 19.98 -4.69 22.34
CA ASN A 32 20.41 -5.88 21.58
C ASN A 32 19.20 -6.76 21.14
N ASN A 33 18.11 -6.12 20.72
CA ASN A 33 16.92 -6.82 20.27
C ASN A 33 16.88 -6.89 18.76
N ASP A 34 17.38 -8.00 18.21
CA ASP A 34 17.50 -8.21 16.76
C ASP A 34 16.15 -8.21 16.03
N ASP A 35 15.10 -8.76 16.63
CA ASP A 35 13.76 -8.79 16.04
C ASP A 35 13.22 -7.37 15.88
N LEU A 36 13.40 -6.53 16.89
CA LEU A 36 12.98 -5.14 16.86
C LEU A 36 13.82 -4.31 15.89
N ILE A 37 15.13 -4.56 15.81
CA ILE A 37 16.04 -3.94 14.84
C ILE A 37 15.59 -4.28 13.41
N ASN A 38 15.37 -5.56 13.12
CA ASN A 38 14.95 -6.04 11.81
C ASN A 38 13.59 -5.45 11.40
N TRP A 39 12.65 -5.44 12.33
CA TRP A 39 11.34 -4.84 12.09
C TRP A 39 11.44 -3.34 11.78
N ALA A 40 12.09 -2.56 12.63
CA ALA A 40 12.26 -1.11 12.43
C ALA A 40 13.02 -0.79 11.13
N THR A 41 14.03 -1.59 10.78
CA THR A 41 14.78 -1.45 9.53
C THR A 41 13.89 -1.69 8.31
N ASN A 42 13.03 -2.70 8.33
CA ASN A 42 12.08 -2.97 7.25
C ASN A 42 11.02 -1.88 7.13
N GLU A 43 10.55 -1.32 8.26
CA GLU A 43 9.64 -0.18 8.23
C GLU A 43 10.28 1.06 7.59
N LEU A 44 11.55 1.33 7.89
CA LEU A 44 12.28 2.48 7.35
C LEU A 44 12.69 2.34 5.89
N ASN A 45 13.03 1.14 5.43
CA ASN A 45 13.57 0.90 4.09
C ASN A 45 12.56 0.26 3.13
N GLY A 46 11.40 -0.15 3.63
CA GLY A 46 10.45 -0.98 2.88
C GLY A 46 10.76 -2.47 2.99
N TYR A 47 9.81 -3.28 2.55
CA TYR A 47 9.86 -4.73 2.59
C TYR A 47 10.28 -5.28 1.23
N SER A 48 11.25 -6.18 1.20
CA SER A 48 11.61 -6.90 0.00
C SER A 48 10.62 -8.03 -0.30
N LYS A 49 10.64 -8.54 -1.55
CA LYS A 49 9.77 -9.66 -1.97
C LYS A 49 9.94 -10.92 -1.13
N ASP A 50 11.13 -11.12 -0.57
CA ASP A 50 11.46 -12.28 0.25
C ASP A 50 11.20 -12.04 1.75
N SER A 51 10.86 -10.81 2.13
CA SER A 51 10.54 -10.45 3.51
C SER A 51 9.10 -10.81 3.84
N LYS A 52 8.89 -11.30 5.06
CA LYS A 52 7.55 -11.50 5.59
C LYS A 52 6.92 -10.15 5.92
N ILE A 53 6.03 -9.69 5.06
CA ILE A 53 5.30 -8.44 5.27
C ILE A 53 4.28 -8.63 6.40
N PRO A 54 4.25 -7.74 7.40
CA PRO A 54 3.29 -7.82 8.48
C PRO A 54 1.83 -7.67 8.00
N LYS A 55 0.93 -8.37 8.66
CA LYS A 55 -0.50 -8.35 8.29
C LYS A 55 -1.15 -6.96 8.32
N TYR A 56 -0.66 -6.05 9.17
CA TYR A 56 -1.17 -4.67 9.20
C TYR A 56 -0.80 -3.84 7.95
N ARG A 57 0.12 -4.35 7.12
CA ARG A 57 0.49 -3.80 5.81
C ARG A 57 -0.41 -4.31 4.67
N GLU A 58 -1.37 -5.17 4.97
CA GLU A 58 -2.34 -5.66 4.00
C GLU A 58 -3.35 -4.57 3.66
N GLY A 59 -3.38 -4.18 2.39
CA GLY A 59 -4.37 -3.24 1.88
C GLY A 59 -5.68 -3.94 1.55
N LYS A 60 -6.81 -3.29 1.86
CA LYS A 60 -8.12 -3.73 1.35
C LYS A 60 -8.31 -3.17 -0.05
N MET A 61 -8.79 -4.01 -0.96
CA MET A 61 -9.13 -3.58 -2.30
C MET A 61 -10.25 -2.53 -2.25
N GLY A 62 -10.00 -1.40 -2.91
CA GLY A 62 -10.99 -0.35 -3.14
C GLY A 62 -11.81 -0.60 -4.41
N HIS A 63 -12.02 0.45 -5.17
CA HIS A 63 -12.71 0.38 -6.46
C HIS A 63 -11.70 0.17 -7.59
N ILE A 64 -12.02 -0.74 -8.51
CA ILE A 64 -11.27 -0.88 -9.75
C ILE A 64 -11.91 0.05 -10.78
N VAL A 65 -11.10 0.89 -11.39
CA VAL A 65 -11.52 1.81 -12.45
C VAL A 65 -10.69 1.55 -13.70
N TYR A 66 -11.29 1.80 -14.84
CA TYR A 66 -10.67 1.69 -16.15
C TYR A 66 -10.66 3.05 -16.84
N SER A 67 -9.52 3.40 -17.41
CA SER A 67 -9.39 4.56 -18.30
C SER A 67 -8.74 4.09 -19.60
N GLY A 68 -9.31 4.48 -20.73
CA GLY A 68 -8.78 4.06 -22.01
C GLY A 68 -9.76 4.29 -23.17
N ILE A 69 -9.49 3.62 -24.27
CA ILE A 69 -10.34 3.69 -25.47
C ILE A 69 -11.14 2.39 -25.54
N ASN A 70 -12.46 2.50 -25.62
CA ASN A 70 -13.37 1.40 -25.86
C ASN A 70 -14.11 1.65 -27.18
N GLY A 71 -13.70 0.96 -28.23
CA GLY A 71 -14.21 1.18 -29.57
C GLY A 71 -13.84 2.57 -30.09
N ARG A 72 -14.85 3.46 -30.23
CA ARG A 72 -14.68 4.87 -30.64
C ARG A 72 -14.79 5.86 -29.50
N MET A 73 -15.01 5.38 -28.28
CA MET A 73 -15.25 6.21 -27.11
C MET A 73 -14.05 6.18 -26.19
N GLN A 74 -13.66 7.36 -25.69
CA GLN A 74 -12.72 7.48 -24.61
C GLN A 74 -13.48 7.38 -23.28
N VAL A 75 -13.04 6.50 -22.40
CA VAL A 75 -13.57 6.31 -21.04
C VAL A 75 -12.52 6.73 -20.03
N ASN A 76 -12.95 7.43 -18.99
CA ASN A 76 -12.10 7.87 -17.91
C ASN A 76 -12.69 7.43 -16.58
N ASN A 77 -11.90 6.75 -15.75
CA ASN A 77 -12.26 6.32 -14.40
C ASN A 77 -13.60 5.57 -14.32
N GLN A 78 -13.91 4.78 -15.35
CA GLN A 78 -15.14 3.99 -15.36
C GLN A 78 -15.03 2.84 -14.36
N PRO A 79 -15.95 2.71 -13.40
CA PRO A 79 -15.95 1.58 -12.47
C PRO A 79 -16.12 0.26 -13.19
N LEU A 80 -15.31 -0.73 -12.83
CA LEU A 80 -15.44 -2.10 -13.33
C LEU A 80 -16.13 -2.96 -12.28
N PRO A 81 -17.22 -3.65 -12.63
CA PRO A 81 -17.86 -4.58 -11.72
C PRO A 81 -16.96 -5.78 -11.45
N LEU A 82 -16.82 -6.16 -10.18
CA LEU A 82 -15.97 -7.28 -9.77
C LEU A 82 -16.41 -8.62 -10.33
N SER A 83 -17.68 -8.72 -10.74
CA SER A 83 -18.25 -9.92 -11.34
C SER A 83 -17.66 -10.33 -12.69
N ILE A 84 -16.93 -9.41 -13.36
CA ILE A 84 -16.25 -9.73 -14.64
C ILE A 84 -14.95 -10.50 -14.43
N PHE A 85 -14.41 -10.51 -13.20
CA PHE A 85 -13.17 -11.19 -12.87
C PHE A 85 -13.47 -12.60 -12.36
N ASP A 86 -12.64 -13.58 -12.76
CA ASP A 86 -12.66 -14.89 -12.12
C ASP A 86 -12.07 -14.82 -10.72
N LYS A 87 -12.32 -15.90 -9.96
CA LYS A 87 -11.91 -15.97 -8.56
C LYS A 87 -10.38 -15.84 -8.38
N GLU A 88 -9.61 -16.47 -9.26
CA GLU A 88 -8.16 -16.47 -9.20
C GLU A 88 -7.59 -15.06 -9.38
N LEU A 89 -8.11 -14.32 -10.37
CA LEU A 89 -7.72 -12.94 -10.60
C LEU A 89 -8.18 -12.01 -9.49
N LEU A 90 -9.37 -12.23 -8.95
CA LEU A 90 -9.86 -11.47 -7.79
C LEU A 90 -9.00 -11.68 -6.56
N ASP A 91 -8.60 -12.93 -6.27
CA ASP A 91 -7.74 -13.24 -5.13
C ASP A 91 -6.35 -12.59 -5.30
N TYR A 92 -5.81 -12.59 -6.53
CA TYR A 92 -4.57 -11.90 -6.85
C TYR A 92 -4.67 -10.39 -6.64
N ILE A 93 -5.76 -9.76 -7.06
CA ILE A 93 -5.96 -8.31 -6.94
C ILE A 93 -6.29 -7.91 -5.49
N LYS A 94 -7.00 -8.74 -4.75
CA LYS A 94 -7.45 -8.44 -3.37
C LYS A 94 -6.32 -8.41 -2.35
N VAL A 95 -5.27 -9.20 -2.57
CA VAL A 95 -4.14 -9.30 -1.64
C VAL A 95 -3.04 -8.36 -2.09
N ASN A 96 -3.13 -7.12 -1.69
CA ASN A 96 -2.08 -6.14 -1.89
C ASN A 96 -1.45 -5.80 -0.54
N TYR A 97 -0.13 -5.85 -0.50
CA TYR A 97 0.65 -5.41 0.64
C TYR A 97 1.36 -4.11 0.31
N PHE A 98 1.35 -3.20 1.27
CA PHE A 98 2.16 -1.98 1.18
C PHE A 98 3.58 -2.30 1.62
N ASP A 99 4.45 -2.55 0.66
CA ASP A 99 5.86 -2.89 0.86
C ASP A 99 6.78 -1.66 0.92
N GLN A 100 6.24 -0.47 0.64
CA GLN A 100 6.97 0.79 0.66
C GLN A 100 7.48 1.13 2.06
N ASP A 101 8.49 1.99 2.11
CA ASP A 101 9.00 2.57 3.35
C ASP A 101 7.94 3.42 4.07
N ILE A 102 8.12 3.60 5.37
CA ILE A 102 7.12 4.28 6.21
C ILE A 102 6.93 5.76 5.85
N ALA A 103 7.98 6.44 5.34
CA ALA A 103 7.88 7.83 4.93
C ALA A 103 6.96 7.97 3.71
N THR A 104 7.07 7.07 2.75
CA THR A 104 6.20 7.01 1.57
C THR A 104 4.75 6.73 1.97
N ILE A 105 4.51 5.80 2.88
CA ILE A 105 3.16 5.50 3.37
C ILE A 105 2.58 6.68 4.14
N GLU A 106 3.37 7.37 4.95
CA GLU A 106 2.92 8.57 5.66
C GLU A 106 2.51 9.68 4.67
N GLN A 107 3.25 9.87 3.58
CA GLN A 107 2.88 10.79 2.52
C GLN A 107 1.55 10.41 1.85
N PHE A 108 1.30 9.13 1.61
CA PHE A 108 0.01 8.68 1.07
C PHE A 108 -1.14 8.94 2.04
N ALA A 109 -0.93 8.74 3.33
CA ALA A 109 -1.96 8.92 4.35
C ALA A 109 -2.35 10.38 4.55
N PHE A 110 -1.41 11.30 4.39
CA PHE A 110 -1.60 12.73 4.63
C PHE A 110 -1.53 13.60 3.37
N GLY A 111 -1.38 12.98 2.19
CA GLY A 111 -1.39 13.68 0.90
C GLY A 111 -2.75 14.28 0.57
N ASP A 112 -2.74 15.33 -0.25
CA ASP A 112 -3.93 16.16 -0.56
C ASP A 112 -5.13 15.40 -1.16
N ASN A 113 -4.92 14.22 -1.73
CA ASN A 113 -5.97 13.47 -2.40
C ASN A 113 -6.53 12.28 -1.62
N GLY A 114 -5.90 11.84 -0.53
CA GLY A 114 -6.36 10.73 0.31
C GLY A 114 -6.61 9.39 -0.40
N ASN A 115 -6.29 9.30 -1.69
CA ASN A 115 -6.51 8.15 -2.54
C ASN A 115 -5.17 7.51 -2.92
N ILE A 116 -5.03 6.23 -2.65
CA ILE A 116 -3.92 5.41 -3.10
C ILE A 116 -4.42 4.57 -4.25
N GLY A 117 -3.78 4.72 -5.41
CA GLY A 117 -4.05 3.90 -6.58
C GLY A 117 -2.94 2.89 -6.81
N LEU A 118 -3.32 1.65 -7.12
CA LEU A 118 -2.42 0.64 -7.65
C LEU A 118 -2.55 0.62 -9.17
N ASP A 119 -1.42 0.68 -9.86
CA ASP A 119 -1.39 0.52 -11.30
C ASP A 119 -1.48 -0.97 -11.66
N LEU A 120 -2.59 -1.33 -12.29
CA LEU A 120 -2.86 -2.69 -12.77
C LEU A 120 -2.74 -2.77 -14.31
N THR A 121 -1.96 -1.88 -14.93
CA THR A 121 -1.82 -1.81 -16.39
C THR A 121 -1.35 -3.13 -16.99
N ASP A 122 -0.53 -3.90 -16.31
CA ASP A 122 -0.09 -5.23 -16.73
C ASP A 122 -1.26 -6.23 -16.90
N LEU A 123 -2.36 -5.98 -16.17
CA LEU A 123 -3.59 -6.76 -16.27
C LEU A 123 -4.58 -6.20 -17.31
N ALA A 124 -4.27 -5.06 -17.92
CA ALA A 124 -5.16 -4.37 -18.86
C ALA A 124 -5.59 -5.27 -20.05
N GLY A 125 -4.69 -6.13 -20.55
CA GLY A 125 -5.00 -7.08 -21.61
C GLY A 125 -6.09 -8.09 -21.24
N ILE A 126 -6.12 -8.52 -19.97
CA ILE A 126 -7.14 -9.43 -19.44
C ILE A 126 -8.47 -8.69 -19.27
N VAL A 127 -8.41 -7.49 -18.72
CA VAL A 127 -9.58 -6.62 -18.52
C VAL A 127 -10.20 -6.26 -19.86
N HIS A 128 -9.39 -5.87 -20.84
CA HIS A 128 -9.87 -5.50 -22.18
C HIS A 128 -10.59 -6.66 -22.88
N LYS A 129 -10.06 -7.87 -22.82
CA LYS A 129 -10.73 -9.05 -23.37
C LYS A 129 -12.10 -9.29 -22.71
N LYS A 130 -12.19 -9.15 -21.40
CA LYS A 130 -13.43 -9.39 -20.66
C LYS A 130 -14.46 -8.28 -20.86
N THR A 131 -14.04 -7.02 -20.99
CA THR A 131 -14.94 -5.90 -21.27
C THR A 131 -15.43 -5.87 -22.70
N SER A 132 -14.64 -6.33 -23.67
CA SER A 132 -15.06 -6.45 -25.06
C SER A 132 -16.17 -7.50 -25.27
N ILE A 133 -16.23 -8.51 -24.41
CA ILE A 133 -17.32 -9.51 -24.42
C ILE A 133 -18.62 -8.94 -23.86
N LEU A 134 -18.53 -7.95 -22.97
CA LEU A 134 -19.71 -7.29 -22.38
C LEU A 134 -20.35 -6.23 -23.29
N CYS A 135 -19.68 -5.80 -24.35
CA CYS A 135 -20.16 -4.83 -25.33
C CYS A 135 -20.83 -5.47 -26.57
N LEU A 136 -21.00 -6.78 -26.56
CA LEU A 136 -21.76 -7.53 -27.55
C LEU A 136 -23.16 -7.82 -27.04
#